data_9cb64f59b45fa840e050c80eea4e0c57
#
_entry.id   9cb64f59b45fa840e050c80eea4e0c57
#
_cell.length_a   1.000
_cell.length_b   1.000
_cell.length_c   1.000
_cell.angle_alpha   90.00
_cell.angle_beta   90.00
_cell.angle_gamma   90.00
#
_symmetry.space_group_name_H-M   'P 1'
#
loop_
_entity.id
_entity.type
_entity.pdbx_description
1 polymer ?
#
loop_
_entity_poly.entity_id
_entity_poly.type
_entity_poly.pdbx_seq_one_letter_code
_entity_poly.pdbx_strand_id
1 'polypeptide(L)'
;FFPEEAPNTVHNFLELVESGYYDSTVFHRIIPGFMIQGGDPNTKDPDGDQSLWGQGGPGYQINEEFNTIQHDRGVIAMARSNHPDSAGSQFFIVHRDSNHLDGQYTVFARLVPGLPNALDHIASLETDANNAPLNVFEATIITAKILDPYTSAALSVEDRNPSIIKQEQRSAGVTSVYHNSLHHVKFDIPYRWVVTEATGKQFGVILEPDTLLEHNVKKQIETSGFIPKVVIS
;
A
#
# COMPACT_ATOMS: atom_id res chain seq x y z
N PHE A 1 6.07 -11.30 4.65
CA PHE A 1 5.02 -12.33 4.69
C PHE A 1 5.39 -13.42 5.70
N PHE A 2 4.39 -14.14 6.19
CA PHE A 2 4.49 -15.25 7.16
C PHE A 2 3.96 -16.55 6.53
N PRO A 3 4.68 -17.14 5.56
CA PRO A 3 4.20 -18.31 4.82
C PRO A 3 4.19 -19.60 5.64
N GLU A 4 4.87 -19.66 6.78
CA GLU A 4 4.84 -20.81 7.67
C GLU A 4 3.58 -20.80 8.55
N GLU A 5 3.10 -19.61 8.93
CA GLU A 5 1.96 -19.39 9.80
C GLU A 5 0.62 -19.31 9.05
N ALA A 6 0.64 -18.85 7.79
CA ALA A 6 -0.55 -18.65 6.97
C ALA A 6 -0.27 -18.95 5.48
N PRO A 7 0.08 -20.20 5.13
CA PRO A 7 0.54 -20.55 3.78
C PRO A 7 -0.50 -20.29 2.70
N ASN A 8 -1.77 -20.67 2.92
CA ASN A 8 -2.83 -20.50 1.93
C ASN A 8 -3.23 -19.03 1.78
N THR A 9 -3.24 -18.29 2.88
CA THR A 9 -3.54 -16.85 2.86
C THR A 9 -2.46 -16.06 2.13
N VAL A 10 -1.18 -16.36 2.39
CA VAL A 10 -0.06 -15.73 1.68
C VAL A 10 -0.13 -16.04 0.18
N HIS A 11 -0.36 -17.32 -0.18
CA HIS A 11 -0.49 -17.73 -1.57
C HIS A 11 -1.64 -16.99 -2.27
N ASN A 12 -2.83 -16.99 -1.68
CA ASN A 12 -4.01 -16.29 -2.19
C ASN A 12 -3.74 -14.79 -2.40
N PHE A 13 -3.13 -14.14 -1.39
CA PHE A 13 -2.81 -12.71 -1.49
C PHE A 13 -1.84 -12.42 -2.64
N LEU A 14 -0.80 -13.23 -2.79
CA LEU A 14 0.19 -13.07 -3.86
C LEU A 14 -0.41 -13.32 -5.25
N GLU A 15 -1.26 -14.34 -5.43
CA GLU A 15 -1.99 -14.57 -6.70
C GLU A 15 -2.88 -13.38 -7.06
N LEU A 16 -3.58 -12.81 -6.09
CA LEU A 16 -4.40 -11.62 -6.30
C LEU A 16 -3.55 -10.39 -6.66
N VAL A 17 -2.36 -10.23 -6.07
CA VAL A 17 -1.39 -9.20 -6.45
C VAL A 17 -0.91 -9.40 -7.89
N GLU A 18 -0.48 -10.62 -8.26
CA GLU A 18 0.02 -10.94 -9.61
C GLU A 18 -1.02 -10.71 -10.70
N SER A 19 -2.28 -11.00 -10.39
CA SER A 19 -3.40 -10.76 -11.32
C SER A 19 -3.80 -9.28 -11.45
N GLY A 20 -3.19 -8.35 -10.69
CA GLY A 20 -3.59 -6.95 -10.64
C GLY A 20 -4.95 -6.73 -9.95
N TYR A 21 -5.39 -7.71 -9.14
CA TYR A 21 -6.69 -7.64 -8.48
C TYR A 21 -6.82 -6.44 -7.56
N TYR A 22 -5.75 -6.05 -6.88
CA TYR A 22 -5.74 -4.92 -5.93
C TYR A 22 -5.55 -3.55 -6.60
N ASP A 23 -5.17 -3.53 -7.88
CA ASP A 23 -4.97 -2.27 -8.58
C ASP A 23 -6.25 -1.44 -8.64
N SER A 24 -6.16 -0.18 -8.30
CA SER A 24 -7.26 0.79 -8.19
C SER A 24 -8.29 0.48 -7.10
N THR A 25 -8.05 -0.47 -6.20
CA THR A 25 -8.89 -0.64 -5.01
C THR A 25 -8.58 0.43 -3.96
N VAL A 26 -9.54 0.71 -3.08
CA VAL A 26 -9.45 1.77 -2.06
C VAL A 26 -9.36 1.19 -0.66
N PHE A 27 -8.63 1.85 0.22
CA PHE A 27 -8.81 1.65 1.67
C PHE A 27 -10.15 2.29 2.06
N HIS A 28 -11.20 1.50 1.95
CA HIS A 28 -12.59 1.94 2.06
C HIS A 28 -13.08 2.12 3.49
N ARG A 29 -12.32 1.67 4.48
CA ARG A 29 -12.62 1.85 5.89
C ARG A 29 -11.37 2.24 6.65
N ILE A 30 -11.37 3.44 7.21
CA ILE A 30 -10.23 4.06 7.88
C ILE A 30 -10.65 4.43 9.29
N ILE A 31 -10.01 3.84 10.30
CA ILE A 31 -10.25 4.17 11.70
C ILE A 31 -8.92 4.55 12.36
N PRO A 32 -8.67 5.86 12.55
CA PRO A 32 -7.47 6.34 13.23
C PRO A 32 -7.29 5.69 14.60
N GLY A 33 -6.07 5.24 14.89
CA GLY A 33 -5.78 4.56 16.15
C GLY A 33 -6.25 3.10 16.21
N PHE A 34 -6.76 2.54 15.11
CA PHE A 34 -7.14 1.13 15.01
C PHE A 34 -6.54 0.49 13.75
N MET A 35 -7.12 0.68 12.57
CA MET A 35 -6.66 0.03 11.33
C MET A 35 -7.13 0.79 10.08
N ILE A 36 -6.56 0.44 8.94
CA ILE A 36 -7.07 0.76 7.61
C ILE A 36 -7.41 -0.54 6.88
N GLN A 37 -8.56 -0.62 6.22
CA GLN A 37 -9.05 -1.82 5.55
C GLN A 37 -9.28 -1.56 4.06
N GLY A 38 -8.79 -2.46 3.21
CA GLY A 38 -8.89 -2.39 1.76
C GLY A 38 -9.10 -3.75 1.11
N GLY A 39 -8.88 -3.83 -0.22
CA GLY A 39 -8.94 -5.07 -0.98
C GLY A 39 -10.33 -5.48 -1.45
N ASP A 40 -11.30 -4.57 -1.42
CA ASP A 40 -12.64 -4.78 -1.97
C ASP A 40 -12.68 -4.34 -3.44
N PRO A 41 -13.04 -5.23 -4.40
CA PRO A 41 -13.13 -4.90 -5.82
C PRO A 41 -14.25 -3.90 -6.15
N ASN A 42 -15.29 -3.79 -5.31
CA ASN A 42 -16.35 -2.81 -5.50
C ASN A 42 -15.87 -1.36 -5.39
N THR A 43 -14.66 -1.15 -4.86
CA THR A 43 -14.07 0.19 -4.68
C THR A 43 -13.31 0.69 -5.90
N LYS A 44 -13.16 -0.13 -6.96
CA LYS A 44 -12.38 0.23 -8.16
C LYS A 44 -13.03 1.33 -8.99
N ASP A 45 -14.33 1.44 -8.92
CA ASP A 45 -15.09 2.52 -9.56
C ASP A 45 -15.34 3.62 -8.53
N PRO A 46 -14.63 4.77 -8.62
CA PRO A 46 -14.80 5.87 -7.68
C PRO A 46 -16.18 6.55 -7.78
N ASP A 47 -16.85 6.42 -8.93
CA ASP A 47 -18.20 6.92 -9.17
C ASP A 47 -19.28 5.87 -8.87
N GLY A 48 -18.87 4.68 -8.44
CA GLY A 48 -19.74 3.56 -8.10
C GLY A 48 -20.53 3.76 -6.80
N ASP A 49 -21.45 2.83 -6.54
CA ASP A 49 -22.27 2.86 -5.33
C ASP A 49 -21.42 2.49 -4.08
N GLN A 50 -21.06 3.50 -3.32
CA GLN A 50 -20.26 3.33 -2.10
C GLN A 50 -20.98 2.50 -1.01
N SER A 51 -22.30 2.32 -1.10
CA SER A 51 -23.02 1.43 -0.18
C SER A 51 -22.64 -0.04 -0.33
N LEU A 52 -22.00 -0.41 -1.43
CA LEU A 52 -21.48 -1.75 -1.70
C LEU A 52 -20.05 -1.97 -1.18
N TRP A 53 -19.38 -0.93 -0.72
CA TRP A 53 -18.04 -1.04 -0.21
C TRP A 53 -17.99 -1.89 1.05
N GLY A 54 -16.96 -2.72 1.14
CA GLY A 54 -16.80 -3.71 2.23
C GLY A 54 -17.55 -5.02 1.99
N GLN A 55 -18.31 -5.16 0.89
CA GLN A 55 -19.12 -6.35 0.59
C GLN A 55 -18.54 -7.22 -0.53
N GLY A 56 -17.56 -6.72 -1.29
CA GLY A 56 -16.96 -7.42 -2.41
C GLY A 56 -15.87 -8.42 -1.99
N GLY A 57 -15.53 -9.29 -2.94
CA GLY A 57 -14.48 -10.30 -2.79
C GLY A 57 -14.16 -10.98 -4.12
N PRO A 58 -13.23 -11.95 -4.14
CA PRO A 58 -12.72 -12.57 -5.36
C PRO A 58 -13.67 -13.60 -6.00
N GLY A 59 -14.87 -13.79 -5.42
CA GLY A 59 -15.83 -14.81 -5.85
C GLY A 59 -15.65 -16.16 -5.17
N TYR A 60 -14.73 -16.28 -4.24
CA TYR A 60 -14.48 -17.46 -3.41
C TYR A 60 -14.06 -17.03 -1.99
N GLN A 61 -13.96 -17.99 -1.10
CA GLN A 61 -13.49 -17.82 0.28
C GLN A 61 -12.35 -18.80 0.57
N ILE A 62 -11.49 -18.41 1.51
CA ILE A 62 -10.39 -19.23 2.01
C ILE A 62 -10.63 -19.57 3.49
N ASN A 63 -10.09 -20.71 3.91
CA ASN A 63 -10.15 -21.15 5.30
C ASN A 63 -9.31 -20.23 6.19
N GLU A 64 -9.69 -20.13 7.46
CA GLU A 64 -8.92 -19.43 8.47
C GLU A 64 -7.57 -20.11 8.73
N GLU A 65 -6.57 -19.31 9.01
CA GLU A 65 -5.23 -19.74 9.43
C GLU A 65 -4.82 -18.90 10.66
N PHE A 66 -5.67 -18.94 11.70
CA PHE A 66 -5.41 -18.19 12.93
C PHE A 66 -4.10 -18.65 13.58
N ASN A 67 -3.29 -17.68 13.97
CA ASN A 67 -1.96 -17.92 14.52
C ASN A 67 -1.69 -17.04 15.75
N THR A 68 -0.50 -17.17 16.31
CA THR A 68 -0.13 -16.50 17.57
C THR A 68 0.55 -15.15 17.37
N ILE A 69 0.67 -14.67 16.13
CA ILE A 69 1.25 -13.35 15.84
C ILE A 69 0.30 -12.29 16.36
N GLN A 70 0.82 -11.40 17.18
CA GLN A 70 0.04 -10.32 17.78
C GLN A 70 -0.29 -9.24 16.73
N HIS A 71 -1.48 -8.66 16.86
CA HIS A 71 -1.92 -7.54 16.00
C HIS A 71 -1.29 -6.21 16.43
N ASP A 72 0.05 -6.20 16.41
CA ASP A 72 0.82 -4.97 16.62
C ASP A 72 0.72 -4.04 15.42
N ARG A 73 1.07 -2.77 15.62
CA ARG A 73 1.15 -1.80 14.53
C ARG A 73 1.96 -2.31 13.33
N GLY A 74 1.40 -2.12 12.15
CA GLY A 74 2.00 -2.52 10.86
C GLY A 74 1.76 -3.98 10.47
N VAL A 75 1.12 -4.78 11.32
CA VAL A 75 0.67 -6.14 10.97
C VAL A 75 -0.46 -6.05 9.94
N ILE A 76 -0.46 -7.00 9.00
CA ILE A 76 -1.48 -7.17 7.97
C ILE A 76 -2.22 -8.48 8.22
N ALA A 77 -3.55 -8.40 8.33
CA ALA A 77 -4.41 -9.55 8.56
C ALA A 77 -5.60 -9.54 7.60
N MET A 78 -6.18 -10.73 7.36
CA MET A 78 -7.37 -10.87 6.52
C MET A 78 -8.61 -10.35 7.22
N ALA A 79 -9.37 -9.51 6.53
CA ALA A 79 -10.73 -9.19 6.93
C ALA A 79 -11.66 -10.37 6.61
N ARG A 80 -12.70 -10.54 7.41
CA ARG A 80 -13.70 -11.60 7.27
C ARG A 80 -15.08 -11.18 7.76
N SER A 81 -16.10 -11.94 7.40
CA SER A 81 -17.43 -11.84 7.99
C SER A 81 -17.49 -12.57 9.35
N ASN A 82 -18.68 -12.86 9.83
CA ASN A 82 -18.85 -13.59 11.11
C ASN A 82 -18.32 -15.05 11.06
N HIS A 83 -18.33 -15.67 9.87
CA HIS A 83 -17.78 -17.02 9.73
C HIS A 83 -16.25 -16.97 9.65
N PRO A 84 -15.51 -17.83 10.37
CA PRO A 84 -14.05 -17.87 10.31
C PRO A 84 -13.52 -18.05 8.88
N ASP A 85 -14.06 -19.01 8.13
CA ASP A 85 -13.69 -19.35 6.75
C ASP A 85 -14.37 -18.44 5.73
N SER A 86 -14.40 -17.14 5.95
CA SER A 86 -15.04 -16.18 5.05
C SER A 86 -14.10 -15.11 4.52
N ALA A 87 -12.81 -15.25 4.75
CA ALA A 87 -11.81 -14.40 4.15
C ALA A 87 -11.76 -14.61 2.62
N GLY A 88 -11.42 -13.57 1.88
CA GLY A 88 -11.31 -13.63 0.42
C GLY A 88 -10.17 -12.74 -0.06
N SER A 89 -10.48 -11.48 -0.40
CA SER A 89 -9.48 -10.51 -0.83
C SER A 89 -9.29 -9.35 0.13
N GLN A 90 -10.26 -9.07 0.99
CA GLN A 90 -10.17 -7.92 1.89
C GLN A 90 -9.17 -8.16 3.02
N PHE A 91 -8.36 -7.15 3.31
CA PHE A 91 -7.35 -7.17 4.37
C PHE A 91 -7.35 -5.86 5.13
N PHE A 92 -6.74 -5.85 6.31
CA PHE A 92 -6.51 -4.62 7.06
C PHE A 92 -5.07 -4.53 7.55
N ILE A 93 -4.60 -3.30 7.71
CA ILE A 93 -3.29 -2.96 8.25
C ILE A 93 -3.50 -2.29 9.60
N VAL A 94 -2.90 -2.84 10.63
CA VAL A 94 -3.03 -2.34 12.01
C VAL A 94 -2.30 -1.01 12.16
N HIS A 95 -3.04 0.05 12.48
CA HIS A 95 -2.47 1.38 12.72
C HIS A 95 -1.96 1.54 14.17
N ARG A 96 -2.60 0.92 15.14
CA ARG A 96 -2.19 0.87 16.55
C ARG A 96 -2.46 -0.52 17.10
N ASP A 97 -1.58 -0.99 18.00
CA ASP A 97 -1.68 -2.31 18.62
C ASP A 97 -3.11 -2.64 19.03
N SER A 98 -3.59 -3.78 18.54
CA SER A 98 -4.99 -4.20 18.61
C SER A 98 -5.10 -5.65 19.05
N ASN A 99 -4.44 -6.00 20.17
CA ASN A 99 -4.29 -7.35 20.67
C ASN A 99 -5.63 -8.04 21.02
N HIS A 100 -6.72 -7.28 21.08
CA HIS A 100 -8.07 -7.87 21.21
C HIS A 100 -8.51 -8.68 19.98
N LEU A 101 -7.77 -8.58 18.85
CA LEU A 101 -8.00 -9.36 17.63
C LEU A 101 -7.18 -10.67 17.58
N ASP A 102 -6.24 -10.86 18.51
CA ASP A 102 -5.32 -11.99 18.50
C ASP A 102 -6.07 -13.33 18.54
N GLY A 103 -5.64 -14.26 17.67
CA GLY A 103 -6.29 -15.56 17.50
C GLY A 103 -7.68 -15.53 16.86
N GLN A 104 -8.15 -14.38 16.35
CA GLN A 104 -9.47 -14.24 15.73
C GLN A 104 -9.42 -13.83 14.27
N TYR A 105 -8.25 -13.38 13.79
CA TYR A 105 -7.99 -13.00 12.40
C TYR A 105 -6.67 -13.61 11.95
N THR A 106 -6.59 -14.00 10.68
CA THR A 106 -5.38 -14.58 10.09
C THR A 106 -4.38 -13.46 9.81
N VAL A 107 -3.32 -13.40 10.61
CA VAL A 107 -2.16 -12.57 10.34
C VAL A 107 -1.29 -13.26 9.29
N PHE A 108 -0.96 -12.57 8.20
CA PHE A 108 -0.19 -13.16 7.10
C PHE A 108 1.02 -12.34 6.65
N ALA A 109 1.10 -11.07 7.06
CA ALA A 109 2.23 -10.21 6.69
C ALA A 109 2.43 -9.07 7.70
N ARG A 110 3.51 -8.33 7.50
CA ARG A 110 3.80 -7.08 8.24
C ARG A 110 4.44 -6.07 7.31
N LEU A 111 4.14 -4.80 7.50
CA LEU A 111 4.85 -3.70 6.84
C LEU A 111 6.34 -3.74 7.16
N VAL A 112 7.16 -3.45 6.17
CA VAL A 112 8.61 -3.32 6.38
C VAL A 112 8.87 -2.12 7.30
N PRO A 113 9.69 -2.29 8.35
CA PRO A 113 10.06 -1.17 9.22
C PRO A 113 10.63 0.00 8.42
N GLY A 114 10.16 1.20 8.76
CA GLY A 114 10.59 2.44 8.09
C GLY A 114 9.71 2.89 6.93
N LEU A 115 8.55 2.25 6.68
CA LEU A 115 7.48 2.77 5.83
C LEU A 115 6.26 3.27 6.65
N PRO A 116 6.43 3.87 7.86
CA PRO A 116 5.30 4.24 8.71
C PRO A 116 4.51 5.43 8.16
N ASN A 117 5.12 6.27 7.30
CA ASN A 117 4.51 7.52 6.87
C ASN A 117 3.25 7.30 6.04
N ALA A 118 3.23 6.29 5.14
CA ALA A 118 2.06 6.00 4.34
C ALA A 118 0.87 5.50 5.19
N LEU A 119 1.12 4.62 6.16
CA LEU A 119 0.08 4.14 7.07
C LEU A 119 -0.52 5.28 7.90
N ASP A 120 0.32 6.15 8.46
CA ASP A 120 -0.14 7.30 9.25
C ASP A 120 -0.88 8.31 8.37
N HIS A 121 -0.38 8.54 7.16
CA HIS A 121 -1.02 9.44 6.21
C HIS A 121 -2.43 8.96 5.88
N ILE A 122 -2.59 7.71 5.43
CA ILE A 122 -3.90 7.15 5.10
C ILE A 122 -4.81 7.14 6.34
N ALA A 123 -4.28 6.74 7.50
CA ALA A 123 -5.06 6.72 8.74
C ALA A 123 -5.47 8.11 9.23
N SER A 124 -4.86 9.18 8.74
CA SER A 124 -5.20 10.57 9.07
C SER A 124 -6.20 11.22 8.11
N LEU A 125 -6.56 10.55 7.02
CA LEU A 125 -7.52 11.09 6.05
C LEU A 125 -8.87 11.35 6.70
N GLU A 126 -9.54 12.42 6.26
CA GLU A 126 -10.91 12.70 6.66
C GLU A 126 -11.85 11.63 6.12
N THR A 127 -12.78 11.20 6.99
CA THR A 127 -13.75 10.14 6.68
C THR A 127 -15.18 10.61 6.92
N ASP A 128 -16.11 9.95 6.27
CA ASP A 128 -17.55 10.10 6.52
C ASP A 128 -17.99 9.38 7.83
N ALA A 129 -19.29 9.38 8.10
CA ALA A 129 -19.88 8.71 9.27
C ALA A 129 -19.72 7.17 9.25
N ASN A 130 -19.41 6.57 8.08
CA ASN A 130 -19.18 5.14 7.89
C ASN A 130 -17.68 4.80 7.92
N ASN A 131 -16.82 5.77 8.19
CA ASN A 131 -15.36 5.67 8.13
C ASN A 131 -14.81 5.46 6.70
N ALA A 132 -15.56 5.80 5.66
CA ALA A 132 -15.07 5.81 4.29
C ALA A 132 -14.31 7.12 4.02
N PRO A 133 -13.19 7.10 3.27
CA PRO A 133 -12.40 8.30 3.01
C PRO A 133 -13.18 9.29 2.16
N LEU A 134 -13.18 10.57 2.55
CA LEU A 134 -13.75 11.66 1.74
C LEU A 134 -12.89 11.93 0.49
N ASN A 135 -11.58 11.80 0.59
CA ASN A 135 -10.68 11.83 -0.55
C ASN A 135 -10.28 10.41 -0.95
N VAL A 136 -11.08 9.82 -1.84
CA VAL A 136 -10.90 8.44 -2.33
C VAL A 136 -9.53 8.26 -3.01
N PHE A 137 -9.06 9.28 -3.72
CA PHE A 137 -7.80 9.21 -4.46
C PHE A 137 -6.59 8.97 -3.53
N GLU A 138 -6.52 9.66 -2.40
CA GLU A 138 -5.43 9.48 -1.43
C GLU A 138 -5.49 8.12 -0.71
N ALA A 139 -6.64 7.47 -0.71
CA ALA A 139 -6.83 6.14 -0.13
C ALA A 139 -6.74 5.00 -1.17
N THR A 140 -6.40 5.30 -2.43
CA THR A 140 -6.38 4.32 -3.52
C THR A 140 -5.06 3.58 -3.59
N ILE A 141 -5.11 2.25 -3.67
CA ILE A 141 -3.98 1.41 -4.07
C ILE A 141 -3.81 1.54 -5.58
N ILE A 142 -2.86 2.34 -6.03
CA ILE A 142 -2.63 2.58 -7.47
C ILE A 142 -2.23 1.28 -8.15
N THR A 143 -1.29 0.55 -7.57
CA THR A 143 -0.87 -0.78 -8.04
C THR A 143 -0.22 -1.56 -6.90
N ALA A 144 -0.37 -2.88 -6.92
CA ALA A 144 0.32 -3.81 -6.03
C ALA A 144 1.19 -4.76 -6.85
N LYS A 145 2.45 -4.97 -6.43
CA LYS A 145 3.39 -5.83 -7.14
C LYS A 145 4.23 -6.65 -6.19
N ILE A 146 4.52 -7.89 -6.60
CA ILE A 146 5.49 -8.74 -5.93
C ILE A 146 6.88 -8.26 -6.33
N LEU A 147 7.70 -7.97 -5.33
CA LEU A 147 9.12 -7.69 -5.53
C LEU A 147 9.89 -9.00 -5.45
N ASP A 148 10.90 -9.14 -6.29
CA ASP A 148 11.80 -10.27 -6.14
C ASP A 148 12.53 -10.20 -4.77
N PRO A 149 12.98 -11.35 -4.21
CA PRO A 149 13.63 -11.39 -2.88
C PRO A 149 14.85 -10.48 -2.75
N TYR A 150 15.57 -10.25 -3.83
CA TYR A 150 16.74 -9.35 -3.84
C TYR A 150 16.31 -7.88 -3.71
N THR A 151 15.16 -7.54 -4.26
CA THR A 151 14.62 -6.19 -4.18
C THR A 151 14.03 -5.87 -2.80
N SER A 152 13.42 -6.86 -2.13
CA SER A 152 12.92 -6.70 -0.76
C SER A 152 14.06 -6.57 0.26
N ALA A 153 15.19 -7.25 0.06
CA ALA A 153 16.37 -7.09 0.92
C ALA A 153 17.00 -5.69 0.82
N ALA A 154 16.88 -5.02 -0.33
CA ALA A 154 17.36 -3.65 -0.52
C ALA A 154 16.49 -2.58 0.18
N LEU A 155 15.31 -2.95 0.65
CA LEU A 155 14.41 -2.06 1.41
C LEU A 155 14.66 -2.08 2.92
N SER A 156 15.72 -2.77 3.40
CA SER A 156 16.09 -2.73 4.82
C SER A 156 16.51 -1.31 5.23
N VAL A 157 16.14 -0.92 6.45
CA VAL A 157 16.35 0.45 6.98
C VAL A 157 17.82 0.87 7.04
N GLU A 158 18.74 -0.11 7.10
CA GLU A 158 20.16 0.13 7.22
C GLU A 158 20.82 0.67 5.93
N ASP A 159 20.16 0.48 4.77
CA ASP A 159 20.67 0.93 3.47
C ASP A 159 20.17 2.32 3.03
N ARG A 160 19.44 3.03 3.89
CA ARG A 160 18.90 4.37 3.58
C ARG A 160 19.94 5.45 3.82
N ASN A 161 20.82 5.64 2.85
CA ASN A 161 21.63 6.84 2.80
C ASN A 161 20.93 7.87 1.91
N PRO A 162 20.48 9.02 2.43
CA PRO A 162 19.89 10.06 1.60
C PRO A 162 20.95 10.62 0.66
N SER A 163 20.94 10.16 -0.58
CA SER A 163 21.79 10.74 -1.62
C SER A 163 21.32 12.16 -1.93
N ILE A 164 22.26 13.08 -2.08
CA ILE A 164 21.94 14.48 -2.40
C ILE A 164 21.31 14.51 -3.79
N ILE A 165 20.02 14.75 -3.83
CA ILE A 165 19.27 14.93 -5.08
C ILE A 165 19.59 16.31 -5.60
N LYS A 166 20.27 16.41 -6.75
CA LYS A 166 20.36 17.67 -7.47
C LYS A 166 19.01 17.92 -8.15
N GLN A 167 18.18 18.72 -7.53
CA GLN A 167 16.95 19.22 -8.13
C GLN A 167 17.30 20.34 -9.11
N GLU A 168 17.13 20.08 -10.38
CA GLU A 168 17.08 21.15 -11.38
C GLU A 168 15.67 21.72 -11.40
N GLN A 169 15.46 22.84 -10.73
CA GLN A 169 14.20 23.58 -10.83
C GLN A 169 14.05 24.18 -12.23
N ARG A 170 13.10 23.69 -13.01
CA ARG A 170 12.69 24.37 -14.23
C ARG A 170 11.71 25.48 -13.91
N SER A 171 11.92 26.64 -14.51
CA SER A 171 11.18 27.88 -14.34
C SER A 171 9.78 27.85 -14.97
N ALA A 172 8.91 27.00 -14.49
CA ALA A 172 7.48 27.00 -14.74
C ALA A 172 6.71 26.24 -13.66
N GLY A 173 7.19 26.27 -12.44
CA GLY A 173 6.36 26.13 -11.25
C GLY A 173 5.87 24.75 -10.84
N VAL A 174 6.22 23.62 -11.50
CA VAL A 174 5.45 22.39 -11.18
C VAL A 174 6.22 21.08 -11.11
N THR A 175 7.40 20.93 -11.74
CA THR A 175 8.10 19.63 -11.74
C THR A 175 9.59 19.77 -11.52
N SER A 176 10.16 18.86 -10.75
CA SER A 176 11.60 18.59 -10.69
C SER A 176 11.91 17.38 -11.59
N VAL A 177 13.15 17.27 -12.05
CA VAL A 177 13.58 16.09 -12.80
C VAL A 177 14.52 15.27 -11.90
N TYR A 178 14.16 14.02 -11.63
CA TYR A 178 15.07 13.07 -11.04
C TYR A 178 15.97 12.49 -12.12
N HIS A 179 17.27 12.46 -11.84
CA HIS A 179 18.25 11.84 -12.74
C HIS A 179 19.28 11.07 -11.92
N ASN A 180 19.35 9.77 -12.14
CA ASN A 180 20.41 8.92 -11.62
C ASN A 180 21.22 8.36 -12.79
N SER A 181 22.42 8.93 -13.03
CA SER A 181 23.29 8.55 -14.14
C SER A 181 23.90 7.15 -13.97
N LEU A 182 24.05 6.67 -12.75
CA LEU A 182 24.62 5.35 -12.46
C LEU A 182 23.69 4.21 -12.88
N HIS A 183 22.38 4.42 -12.73
CA HIS A 183 21.36 3.43 -13.05
C HIS A 183 20.56 3.78 -14.30
N HIS A 184 20.96 4.83 -15.04
CA HIS A 184 20.30 5.31 -16.26
C HIS A 184 18.80 5.61 -16.08
N VAL A 185 18.41 6.07 -14.90
CA VAL A 185 17.02 6.38 -14.56
C VAL A 185 16.82 7.90 -14.64
N LYS A 186 15.79 8.30 -15.35
CA LYS A 186 15.35 9.71 -15.45
C LYS A 186 13.83 9.77 -15.53
N PHE A 187 13.21 10.60 -14.67
CA PHE A 187 11.77 10.87 -14.70
C PHE A 187 11.44 12.22 -14.07
N ASP A 188 10.29 12.75 -14.43
CA ASP A 188 9.79 13.99 -13.86
C ASP A 188 9.15 13.70 -12.49
N ILE A 189 9.55 14.50 -11.48
CA ILE A 189 8.97 14.43 -10.14
C ILE A 189 7.88 15.49 -10.08
N PRO A 190 6.64 15.10 -9.75
CA PRO A 190 5.56 16.05 -9.53
C PRO A 190 5.89 17.04 -8.41
N TYR A 191 5.29 18.22 -8.47
CA TYR A 191 5.42 19.23 -7.42
C TYR A 191 5.03 18.63 -6.05
N ARG A 192 5.85 18.87 -5.03
CA ARG A 192 5.70 18.32 -3.68
C ARG A 192 5.90 16.81 -3.51
N TRP A 193 6.55 16.15 -4.47
CA TRP A 193 6.98 14.78 -4.25
C TRP A 193 8.45 14.74 -3.83
N VAL A 194 8.76 13.85 -2.92
CA VAL A 194 10.12 13.57 -2.47
C VAL A 194 10.57 12.24 -3.07
N VAL A 195 11.80 12.21 -3.53
CA VAL A 195 12.44 10.99 -4.03
C VAL A 195 13.41 10.49 -2.98
N THR A 196 13.22 9.26 -2.54
CA THR A 196 14.17 8.55 -1.66
C THR A 196 14.83 7.44 -2.46
N GLU A 197 16.16 7.48 -2.57
CA GLU A 197 16.94 6.41 -3.17
C GLU A 197 17.28 5.35 -2.11
N ALA A 198 17.01 4.08 -2.43
CA ALA A 198 17.56 2.95 -1.71
C ALA A 198 18.85 2.50 -2.42
N THR A 199 19.98 2.61 -1.76
CA THR A 199 21.29 2.19 -2.27
C THR A 199 21.71 0.89 -1.62
N GLY A 200 21.93 -0.13 -2.40
CA GLY A 200 22.40 -1.45 -2.00
C GLY A 200 22.92 -2.20 -3.24
N LYS A 201 22.92 -3.53 -3.21
CA LYS A 201 23.25 -4.32 -4.41
C LYS A 201 22.25 -4.13 -5.56
N GLN A 202 21.11 -3.55 -5.26
CA GLN A 202 20.09 -3.15 -6.23
C GLN A 202 19.57 -1.75 -5.91
N PHE A 203 19.37 -0.97 -6.98
CA PHE A 203 18.83 0.38 -6.90
C PHE A 203 17.31 0.38 -6.80
N GLY A 204 16.76 1.17 -5.90
CA GLY A 204 15.33 1.41 -5.77
C GLY A 204 15.04 2.88 -5.55
N VAL A 205 13.93 3.36 -6.08
CA VAL A 205 13.45 4.73 -5.88
C VAL A 205 12.04 4.67 -5.31
N ILE A 206 11.82 5.40 -4.24
CA ILE A 206 10.51 5.57 -3.62
C ILE A 206 10.07 7.00 -3.89
N LEU A 207 8.87 7.17 -4.42
CA LEU A 207 8.21 8.46 -4.56
C LEU A 207 7.21 8.61 -3.42
N GLU A 208 7.32 9.70 -2.67
CA GLU A 208 6.39 10.01 -1.58
C GLU A 208 5.77 11.38 -1.83
N PRO A 209 4.44 11.53 -1.74
CA PRO A 209 3.81 12.85 -1.79
C PRO A 209 4.14 13.64 -0.52
N ASP A 210 4.59 14.87 -0.68
CA ASP A 210 4.86 15.77 0.44
C ASP A 210 3.54 16.36 1.01
N THR A 211 2.55 16.57 0.18
CA THR A 211 1.14 16.89 0.52
C THR A 211 0.26 16.91 -0.73
N LEU A 212 -0.99 16.47 -0.65
CA LEU A 212 -2.11 16.63 -1.60
C LEU A 212 -1.78 16.45 -3.10
N LEU A 213 -2.16 15.31 -3.63
CA LEU A 213 -2.08 14.95 -5.03
C LEU A 213 -3.18 15.58 -5.87
N GLU A 214 -2.80 16.27 -6.96
CA GLU A 214 -3.73 16.64 -8.01
C GLU A 214 -3.86 15.52 -9.06
N HIS A 215 -5.04 15.42 -9.66
CA HIS A 215 -5.50 14.38 -10.61
C HIS A 215 -4.53 14.08 -11.78
N ASN A 216 -3.62 14.97 -12.11
CA ASN A 216 -2.68 14.84 -13.24
C ASN A 216 -1.47 13.93 -12.96
N VAL A 217 -1.18 13.58 -11.73
CA VAL A 217 -0.02 12.79 -11.34
C VAL A 217 -0.13 11.34 -11.79
N LYS A 218 -1.32 10.74 -11.73
CA LYS A 218 -1.58 9.38 -12.17
C LYS A 218 -1.15 9.15 -13.62
N LYS A 219 -1.43 10.11 -14.49
CA LYS A 219 -1.12 10.04 -15.92
C LYS A 219 0.38 10.14 -16.23
N GLN A 220 1.16 10.86 -15.41
CA GLN A 220 2.60 10.98 -15.60
C GLN A 220 3.38 9.75 -15.15
N ILE A 221 2.94 9.09 -14.09
CA ILE A 221 3.54 7.83 -13.61
C ILE A 221 3.30 6.72 -14.64
N GLU A 222 2.10 6.63 -15.22
CA GLU A 222 1.75 5.65 -16.25
C GLU A 222 2.55 5.81 -17.55
N THR A 223 2.87 7.06 -17.93
CA THR A 223 3.59 7.34 -19.18
C THR A 223 5.12 7.22 -19.08
N SER A 224 5.68 7.27 -17.89
CA SER A 224 7.14 7.18 -17.70
C SER A 224 7.70 5.75 -17.71
N GLY A 225 6.84 4.73 -17.71
CA GLY A 225 7.24 3.33 -17.58
C GLY A 225 7.90 2.99 -16.24
N PHE A 226 7.96 3.96 -15.32
CA PHE A 226 8.45 3.77 -13.98
C PHE A 226 7.31 3.30 -13.08
N ILE A 227 7.45 2.12 -12.55
CA ILE A 227 6.48 1.54 -11.62
C ILE A 227 7.10 1.65 -10.23
N PRO A 228 6.61 2.56 -9.38
CA PRO A 228 7.06 2.62 -8.00
C PRO A 228 6.75 1.28 -7.32
N LYS A 229 7.74 0.75 -6.62
CA LYS A 229 7.60 -0.49 -5.86
C LYS A 229 6.66 -0.24 -4.69
N VAL A 230 5.49 -0.89 -4.72
CA VAL A 230 4.43 -0.83 -3.69
C VAL A 230 4.39 0.52 -3.00
N VAL A 231 3.77 1.48 -3.64
CA VAL A 231 3.25 2.65 -2.96
C VAL A 231 1.83 2.31 -2.59
N ILE A 232 1.62 2.05 -1.32
CA ILE A 232 0.30 2.17 -0.71
C ILE A 232 0.19 3.66 -0.39
N SER A 233 -0.30 4.42 -1.31
CA SER A 233 -0.69 5.82 -1.13
C SER A 233 -2.19 5.93 -1.16
#